data_7558690c5fb86bf446991deb02bd52af
#
_entry.id   7558690c5fb86bf446991deb02bd52af
#
_cell.length_a   1.000
_cell.length_b   1.000
_cell.length_c   1.000
_cell.angle_alpha   90.00
_cell.angle_beta   90.00
_cell.angle_gamma   90.00
#
_symmetry.space_group_name_H-M   'P 1'
#
loop_
_entity.id
_entity.type
_entity.pdbx_description
1 polymer ?
#
loop_
_entity_poly.entity_id
_entity_poly.type
_entity_poly.pdbx_seq_one_letter_code
_entity_poly.pdbx_strand_id
1 'polypeptide(L)'
;GTWYGHDECICISYESFSLAAVIQSISIAISIRLIRRELAIMNKKPIFTVKDIGKSFKKAEQQELLVLDKVNFQLYEDEIVALLGKSGSGKSTLLRIIAGLTNPSNGSVTYRDQVVHGPVQGMAMVFQNFALLPWLTVLENVELGLEALRVPRDERRTRALKAIDIIGLDGFESAYPKELSGGMRQRVGFARALVINPDVLLMDEPFSALDVLTADNLKSDLLDLWEEKQTGTRGILFVTHNIEEAVLLANRVIVFDSDPGTIRAELAIDLAYPRAEQDTEFRQYVDEIYSLITRQMDERKTLRLKEQLPRITDIGYRLPDADISELTGLLETLDQSEYQGHISLPELTESLHLDVDDLFPLTEVLDILGFAHVNHGELILTEAGRLFANADI
;
A
#
# COMPACT_ATOMS: atom_id res chain seq x y z
N GLY A 1 -41.78 33.70 59.75
CA GLY A 1 -40.39 33.66 59.44
C GLY A 1 -40.21 33.47 57.97
N THR A 2 -40.01 34.55 57.23
CA THR A 2 -39.76 34.62 55.79
C THR A 2 -38.31 34.28 55.48
N TRP A 3 -38.06 33.33 54.59
CA TRP A 3 -36.76 33.10 53.96
C TRP A 3 -36.85 33.50 52.49
N TYR A 4 -36.10 34.55 52.13
CA TYR A 4 -35.80 34.86 50.73
C TYR A 4 -34.58 34.08 50.29
N GLY A 5 -34.70 33.23 49.27
CA GLY A 5 -33.59 32.58 48.57
C GLY A 5 -33.20 33.41 47.36
N HIS A 6 -31.94 33.85 47.32
CA HIS A 6 -31.32 34.43 46.13
C HIS A 6 -30.86 33.30 45.22
N ASP A 7 -31.50 33.17 44.05
CA ASP A 7 -31.00 32.42 42.92
C ASP A 7 -29.92 33.23 42.22
N GLU A 8 -28.64 32.90 42.45
CA GLU A 8 -27.55 33.38 41.61
C GLU A 8 -27.50 32.52 40.33
N CYS A 9 -28.03 33.06 39.23
CA CYS A 9 -27.78 32.54 37.89
C CYS A 9 -26.29 32.70 37.54
N ILE A 10 -25.55 31.63 37.55
CA ILE A 10 -24.21 31.57 36.98
C ILE A 10 -24.36 31.65 35.45
N CYS A 11 -24.26 32.85 34.89
CA CYS A 11 -24.06 33.03 33.47
C CYS A 11 -22.65 32.56 33.09
N ILE A 12 -22.53 31.34 32.57
CA ILE A 12 -21.32 30.92 31.89
C ILE A 12 -21.28 31.69 30.56
N SER A 13 -20.45 32.73 30.52
CA SER A 13 -20.14 33.46 29.30
C SER A 13 -19.38 32.49 28.37
N TYR A 14 -20.02 32.07 27.29
CA TYR A 14 -19.35 31.47 26.17
C TYR A 14 -18.43 32.53 25.53
N GLU A 15 -17.15 32.53 25.92
CA GLU A 15 -16.15 33.29 25.20
C GLU A 15 -16.06 32.69 23.78
N SER A 16 -16.42 33.52 22.81
CA SER A 16 -16.26 33.22 21.40
C SER A 16 -14.76 33.09 21.10
N PHE A 17 -14.23 31.87 21.19
CA PHE A 17 -12.90 31.59 20.66
C PHE A 17 -12.90 31.95 19.17
N SER A 18 -12.03 32.89 18.78
CA SER A 18 -11.93 33.26 17.37
C SER A 18 -11.46 32.03 16.56
N LEU A 19 -12.06 31.85 15.39
CA LEU A 19 -11.69 30.76 14.45
C LEU A 19 -10.16 30.71 14.24
N ALA A 20 -9.50 31.87 14.25
CA ALA A 20 -8.04 31.99 14.15
C ALA A 20 -7.31 31.35 15.34
N ALA A 21 -7.82 31.49 16.59
CA ALA A 21 -7.22 30.89 17.77
C ALA A 21 -7.34 29.35 17.75
N VAL A 22 -8.46 28.82 17.24
CA VAL A 22 -8.67 27.37 17.06
C VAL A 22 -7.73 26.84 16.00
N ILE A 23 -7.61 27.47 14.84
CA ILE A 23 -6.69 27.10 13.75
C ILE A 23 -5.23 27.14 14.24
N GLN A 24 -4.87 28.17 15.00
CA GLN A 24 -3.51 28.29 15.53
C GLN A 24 -3.20 27.20 16.57
N SER A 25 -4.16 26.85 17.43
CA SER A 25 -4.03 25.76 18.40
C SER A 25 -3.88 24.40 17.71
N ILE A 26 -4.65 24.15 16.66
CA ILE A 26 -4.55 22.93 15.85
C ILE A 26 -3.19 22.86 15.15
N SER A 27 -2.74 23.96 14.54
CA SER A 27 -1.42 24.03 13.87
C SER A 27 -0.26 23.78 14.83
N ILE A 28 -0.34 24.34 16.05
CA ILE A 28 0.67 24.10 17.10
C ILE A 28 0.63 22.64 17.57
N ALA A 29 -0.55 22.06 17.77
CA ALA A 29 -0.70 20.67 18.19
C ALA A 29 -0.12 19.69 17.13
N ILE A 30 -0.38 19.96 15.84
CA ILE A 30 0.19 19.19 14.72
C ILE A 30 1.71 19.33 14.70
N SER A 31 2.24 20.54 14.84
CA SER A 31 3.69 20.78 14.87
C SER A 31 4.37 20.10 16.05
N ILE A 32 3.79 20.13 17.24
CA ILE A 32 4.31 19.42 18.41
C ILE A 32 4.27 17.90 18.21
N ARG A 33 3.20 17.38 17.59
CA ARG A 33 3.06 15.96 17.27
C ARG A 33 4.15 15.51 16.29
N LEU A 34 4.39 16.27 15.24
CA LEU A 34 5.46 16.04 14.27
C LEU A 34 6.85 16.07 14.92
N ILE A 35 7.14 17.09 15.72
CA ILE A 35 8.44 17.22 16.42
C ILE A 35 8.67 16.06 17.41
N ARG A 36 7.66 15.71 18.22
CA ARG A 36 7.76 14.56 19.15
C ARG A 36 8.04 13.25 18.41
N ARG A 37 7.44 13.09 17.26
CA ARG A 37 7.62 11.91 16.42
C ARG A 37 9.00 11.86 15.78
N GLU A 38 9.48 12.97 15.19
CA GLU A 38 10.85 13.06 14.67
C GLU A 38 11.88 12.74 15.76
N LEU A 39 11.68 13.27 16.98
CA LEU A 39 12.52 12.95 18.12
C LEU A 39 12.43 11.47 18.55
N ALA A 40 11.25 10.85 18.45
CA ALA A 40 11.07 9.43 18.75
C ALA A 40 11.73 8.53 17.69
N ILE A 41 11.67 8.92 16.41
CA ILE A 41 12.33 8.21 15.30
C ILE A 41 13.85 8.41 15.37
N MET A 42 14.34 9.60 15.70
CA MET A 42 15.78 9.86 15.82
C MET A 42 16.49 8.99 16.88
N ASN A 43 15.76 8.47 17.85
CA ASN A 43 16.28 7.55 18.87
C ASN A 43 16.14 6.07 18.51
N LYS A 44 15.40 5.71 17.45
CA LYS A 44 15.24 4.31 17.01
C LYS A 44 16.37 3.93 16.06
N LYS A 45 17.01 2.80 16.34
CA LYS A 45 18.00 2.24 15.41
C LYS A 45 17.27 1.55 14.25
N PRO A 46 17.59 1.84 12.97
CA PRO A 46 16.96 1.16 11.86
C PRO A 46 17.38 -0.31 11.81
N ILE A 47 16.44 -1.20 11.47
CA ILE A 47 16.72 -2.61 11.20
C ILE A 47 17.46 -2.73 9.88
N PHE A 48 16.95 -2.02 8.84
CA PHE A 48 17.66 -1.87 7.58
C PHE A 48 17.58 -0.44 7.03
N THR A 49 18.56 -0.10 6.22
CA THR A 49 18.64 1.20 5.52
C THR A 49 18.83 0.95 4.03
N VAL A 50 17.99 1.57 3.22
CA VAL A 50 18.10 1.66 1.76
C VAL A 50 18.71 3.00 1.42
N LYS A 51 19.85 3.00 0.72
CA LYS A 51 20.60 4.23 0.39
C LYS A 51 20.93 4.31 -1.09
N ASP A 52 20.38 5.34 -1.75
CA ASP A 52 20.63 5.70 -3.15
C ASP A 52 20.46 4.53 -4.13
N ILE A 53 19.45 3.66 -3.87
CA ILE A 53 19.20 2.48 -4.69
C ILE A 53 18.74 2.92 -6.07
N GLY A 54 19.51 2.51 -7.08
CA GLY A 54 19.17 2.55 -8.49
C GLY A 54 19.21 1.15 -9.10
N LYS A 55 18.32 0.86 -10.05
CA LYS A 55 18.29 -0.39 -10.79
C LYS A 55 17.95 -0.19 -12.23
N SER A 56 18.85 -0.64 -13.12
CA SER A 56 18.64 -0.71 -14.57
C SER A 56 18.66 -2.17 -15.03
N PHE A 57 17.87 -2.47 -16.05
CA PHE A 57 17.89 -3.73 -16.79
C PHE A 57 18.25 -3.47 -18.25
N LYS A 58 19.05 -4.36 -18.84
CA LYS A 58 19.36 -4.30 -20.27
C LYS A 58 18.19 -4.87 -21.06
N LYS A 59 17.63 -4.08 -21.96
CA LYS A 59 16.68 -4.52 -22.99
C LYS A 59 17.43 -5.02 -24.22
N ALA A 60 16.79 -5.90 -25.03
CA ALA A 60 17.33 -6.25 -26.33
C ALA A 60 17.58 -4.92 -27.12
N GLU A 61 18.69 -4.82 -27.89
CA GLU A 61 19.12 -3.62 -28.63
C GLU A 61 19.86 -2.52 -27.87
N GLN A 62 20.55 -2.85 -26.75
CA GLN A 62 21.41 -1.93 -25.98
C GLN A 62 20.68 -0.78 -25.27
N GLN A 63 19.35 -0.75 -25.23
CA GLN A 63 18.62 0.21 -24.39
C GLN A 63 18.61 -0.26 -22.93
N GLU A 64 18.99 0.64 -22.02
CA GLU A 64 18.85 0.42 -20.59
C GLU A 64 17.47 0.92 -20.14
N LEU A 65 16.72 0.04 -19.46
CA LEU A 65 15.48 0.42 -18.78
C LEU A 65 15.83 0.74 -17.32
N LEU A 66 15.76 2.01 -16.96
CA LEU A 66 15.89 2.45 -15.57
C LEU A 66 14.57 2.17 -14.83
N VAL A 67 14.63 1.25 -13.86
CA VAL A 67 13.45 0.82 -13.08
C VAL A 67 13.38 1.54 -11.75
N LEU A 68 14.53 1.76 -11.08
CA LEU A 68 14.61 2.47 -9.79
C LEU A 68 15.67 3.56 -9.88
N ASP A 69 15.39 4.75 -9.31
CA ASP A 69 16.34 5.85 -9.22
C ASP A 69 16.36 6.45 -7.81
N LYS A 70 17.57 6.45 -7.20
CA LYS A 70 17.89 7.10 -5.93
C LYS A 70 16.87 6.87 -4.80
N VAL A 71 16.41 5.63 -4.64
CA VAL A 71 15.47 5.26 -3.57
C VAL A 71 16.20 5.26 -2.23
N ASN A 72 15.62 5.99 -1.25
CA ASN A 72 16.19 6.15 0.09
C ASN A 72 15.11 6.03 1.15
N PHE A 73 15.19 5.05 2.05
CA PHE A 73 14.34 4.96 3.25
C PHE A 73 14.93 3.98 4.27
N GLN A 74 14.30 3.92 5.44
CA GLN A 74 14.72 3.05 6.55
C GLN A 74 13.50 2.33 7.10
N LEU A 75 13.68 1.10 7.61
CA LEU A 75 12.70 0.40 8.44
C LEU A 75 13.22 0.34 9.87
N TYR A 76 12.37 0.72 10.81
CA TYR A 76 12.68 0.71 12.24
C TYR A 76 12.06 -0.48 12.96
N GLU A 77 12.52 -0.73 14.20
CA GLU A 77 11.89 -1.74 15.05
C GLU A 77 10.45 -1.34 15.43
N ASP A 78 9.60 -2.34 15.58
CA ASP A 78 8.17 -2.19 15.89
C ASP A 78 7.44 -1.27 14.87
N GLU A 79 7.71 -1.48 13.57
CA GLU A 79 7.11 -0.71 12.50
C GLU A 79 6.60 -1.62 11.37
N ILE A 80 5.38 -1.36 10.91
CA ILE A 80 4.83 -1.88 9.65
C ILE A 80 4.88 -0.74 8.63
N VAL A 81 5.56 -0.95 7.50
CA VAL A 81 5.65 0.02 6.41
C VAL A 81 4.98 -0.55 5.16
N ALA A 82 4.08 0.22 4.57
CA ALA A 82 3.52 -0.07 3.25
C ALA A 82 4.29 0.68 2.16
N LEU A 83 4.67 -0.02 1.11
CA LEU A 83 5.19 0.56 -0.11
C LEU A 83 4.07 0.57 -1.14
N LEU A 84 3.43 1.72 -1.31
CA LEU A 84 2.23 1.91 -2.10
C LEU A 84 2.56 2.57 -3.45
N GLY A 85 1.98 2.10 -4.54
CA GLY A 85 2.13 2.71 -5.86
C GLY A 85 1.63 1.81 -6.97
N LYS A 86 1.52 2.36 -8.18
CA LYS A 86 1.01 1.67 -9.37
C LYS A 86 1.77 0.37 -9.67
N SER A 87 1.08 -0.59 -10.31
CA SER A 87 1.71 -1.80 -10.80
C SER A 87 2.83 -1.46 -11.80
N GLY A 88 3.90 -2.24 -11.79
CA GLY A 88 5.07 -1.98 -12.66
C GLY A 88 6.01 -0.86 -12.20
N SER A 89 5.75 -0.13 -11.12
CA SER A 89 6.63 0.96 -10.64
C SER A 89 7.97 0.51 -10.03
N GLY A 90 8.25 -0.79 -9.97
CA GLY A 90 9.53 -1.32 -9.45
C GLY A 90 9.53 -1.74 -7.98
N LYS A 91 8.40 -1.69 -7.27
CA LYS A 91 8.26 -2.07 -5.84
C LYS A 91 8.77 -3.49 -5.55
N SER A 92 8.31 -4.47 -6.32
CA SER A 92 8.77 -5.88 -6.20
C SER A 92 10.26 -6.03 -6.49
N THR A 93 10.81 -5.22 -7.41
CA THR A 93 12.25 -5.18 -7.68
C THR A 93 13.01 -4.64 -6.47
N LEU A 94 12.52 -3.57 -5.86
CA LEU A 94 13.08 -2.99 -4.64
C LEU A 94 13.04 -3.99 -3.48
N LEU A 95 11.92 -4.67 -3.29
CA LEU A 95 11.76 -5.69 -2.24
C LEU A 95 12.78 -6.84 -2.41
N ARG A 96 13.01 -7.30 -3.65
CA ARG A 96 14.03 -8.32 -3.95
C ARG A 96 15.45 -7.84 -3.73
N ILE A 97 15.72 -6.54 -3.95
CA ILE A 97 17.02 -5.93 -3.64
C ILE A 97 17.23 -5.90 -2.12
N ILE A 98 16.22 -5.50 -1.34
CA ILE A 98 16.28 -5.48 0.13
C ILE A 98 16.52 -6.89 0.68
N ALA A 99 15.83 -7.91 0.13
CA ALA A 99 16.02 -9.32 0.49
C ALA A 99 17.39 -9.90 0.09
N GLY A 100 18.19 -9.16 -0.69
CA GLY A 100 19.46 -9.65 -1.24
C GLY A 100 19.31 -10.68 -2.36
N LEU A 101 18.11 -10.79 -2.97
CA LEU A 101 17.85 -11.70 -4.10
C LEU A 101 18.27 -11.11 -5.45
N THR A 102 18.43 -9.78 -5.50
CA THR A 102 18.84 -9.05 -6.70
C THR A 102 19.81 -7.95 -6.30
N ASN A 103 20.92 -7.81 -7.02
CA ASN A 103 21.87 -6.73 -6.78
C ASN A 103 21.34 -5.41 -7.35
N PRO A 104 21.45 -4.28 -6.63
CA PRO A 104 21.19 -2.98 -7.20
C PRO A 104 22.24 -2.63 -8.27
N SER A 105 21.93 -1.71 -9.18
CA SER A 105 22.91 -1.12 -10.11
C SER A 105 23.76 -0.05 -9.42
N ASN A 106 23.15 0.72 -8.53
CA ASN A 106 23.78 1.75 -7.72
C ASN A 106 23.21 1.73 -6.30
N GLY A 107 23.94 2.30 -5.34
CA GLY A 107 23.51 2.38 -3.95
C GLY A 107 23.76 1.08 -3.17
N SER A 108 23.23 1.03 -1.96
CA SER A 108 23.41 -0.12 -1.07
C SER A 108 22.24 -0.29 -0.11
N VAL A 109 21.98 -1.54 0.30
CA VAL A 109 21.14 -1.86 1.44
C VAL A 109 22.03 -2.31 2.58
N THR A 110 21.78 -1.79 3.79
CA THR A 110 22.42 -2.28 5.01
C THR A 110 21.37 -2.91 5.92
N TYR A 111 21.68 -4.06 6.49
CA TYR A 111 20.89 -4.74 7.49
C TYR A 111 21.71 -4.87 8.77
N ARG A 112 21.23 -4.33 9.90
CA ARG A 112 21.97 -4.28 11.17
C ARG A 112 23.43 -3.77 10.98
N ASP A 113 23.58 -2.67 10.26
CA ASP A 113 24.87 -2.03 9.93
C ASP A 113 25.80 -2.85 9.00
N GLN A 114 25.34 -3.97 8.44
CA GLN A 114 26.10 -4.78 7.48
C GLN A 114 25.52 -4.63 6.08
N VAL A 115 26.37 -4.44 5.07
CA VAL A 115 25.92 -4.32 3.68
C VAL A 115 25.41 -5.67 3.19
N VAL A 116 24.25 -5.64 2.55
CA VAL A 116 23.58 -6.82 1.97
C VAL A 116 24.23 -7.14 0.62
N HIS A 117 24.84 -8.31 0.51
CA HIS A 117 25.44 -8.82 -0.73
C HIS A 117 24.75 -10.12 -1.26
N GLY A 118 23.76 -10.63 -0.54
CA GLY A 118 23.02 -11.85 -0.86
C GLY A 118 21.89 -12.06 0.13
N PRO A 119 21.20 -13.22 0.08
CA PRO A 119 20.09 -13.51 1.01
C PRO A 119 20.51 -13.34 2.47
N VAL A 120 19.71 -12.60 3.21
CA VAL A 120 20.01 -12.20 4.59
C VAL A 120 19.31 -13.15 5.56
N GLN A 121 20.08 -13.76 6.47
CA GLN A 121 19.50 -14.47 7.60
C GLN A 121 18.78 -13.46 8.52
N GLY A 122 17.52 -13.73 8.86
CA GLY A 122 16.68 -12.81 9.63
C GLY A 122 15.70 -12.01 8.76
N MET A 123 15.74 -12.14 7.44
CA MET A 123 14.69 -11.65 6.54
C MET A 123 13.95 -12.82 5.89
N ALA A 124 12.63 -12.78 5.88
CA ALA A 124 11.78 -13.70 5.13
C ALA A 124 10.95 -12.95 4.11
N MET A 125 10.60 -13.61 3.00
CA MET A 125 9.79 -13.02 1.94
C MET A 125 8.58 -13.87 1.63
N VAL A 126 7.39 -13.24 1.62
CA VAL A 126 6.16 -13.78 1.07
C VAL A 126 6.02 -13.25 -0.36
N PHE A 127 5.86 -14.15 -1.31
CA PHE A 127 5.80 -13.82 -2.75
C PHE A 127 4.35 -13.71 -3.21
N GLN A 128 4.07 -12.84 -4.14
CA GLN A 128 2.76 -12.65 -4.77
C GLN A 128 2.15 -13.97 -5.31
N ASN A 129 2.95 -14.80 -5.96
CA ASN A 129 2.54 -16.08 -6.53
C ASN A 129 2.70 -17.26 -5.56
N PHE A 130 2.69 -17.00 -4.25
CA PHE A 130 2.85 -17.98 -3.16
C PHE A 130 4.19 -18.76 -3.21
N ALA A 131 4.75 -18.95 -4.38
CA ALA A 131 6.00 -19.69 -4.66
C ALA A 131 6.10 -21.04 -3.92
N LEU A 132 4.97 -21.77 -3.80
CA LEU A 132 4.96 -23.10 -3.22
C LEU A 132 5.54 -24.11 -4.22
N LEU A 133 6.30 -25.07 -3.69
CA LEU A 133 6.80 -26.18 -4.48
C LEU A 133 5.66 -27.20 -4.68
N PRO A 134 5.15 -27.41 -5.91
CA PRO A 134 3.92 -28.17 -6.15
C PRO A 134 4.03 -29.67 -5.88
N TRP A 135 5.25 -30.20 -5.79
CA TRP A 135 5.55 -31.60 -5.47
C TRP A 135 5.78 -31.85 -3.98
N LEU A 136 5.77 -30.84 -3.15
CA LEU A 136 5.87 -30.94 -1.69
C LEU A 136 4.50 -30.70 -1.05
N THR A 137 4.27 -31.40 0.06
CA THR A 137 3.10 -31.19 0.92
C THR A 137 3.14 -29.84 1.61
N VAL A 138 2.06 -29.42 2.28
CA VAL A 138 2.02 -28.22 3.12
C VAL A 138 3.14 -28.25 4.15
N LEU A 139 3.26 -29.34 4.91
CA LEU A 139 4.29 -29.49 5.92
C LEU A 139 5.69 -29.36 5.35
N GLU A 140 5.98 -30.06 4.26
CA GLU A 140 7.28 -30.00 3.60
C GLU A 140 7.59 -28.62 3.03
N ASN A 141 6.60 -27.91 2.47
CA ASN A 141 6.77 -26.52 2.03
C ASN A 141 7.13 -25.59 3.19
N VAL A 142 6.49 -25.75 4.36
CA VAL A 142 6.79 -24.94 5.55
C VAL A 142 8.16 -25.29 6.13
N GLU A 143 8.54 -26.57 6.12
CA GLU A 143 9.84 -27.03 6.63
C GLU A 143 11.05 -26.51 5.83
N LEU A 144 10.90 -26.11 4.56
CA LEU A 144 12.00 -25.76 3.66
C LEU A 144 13.01 -24.76 4.24
N GLY A 145 12.51 -23.68 4.84
CA GLY A 145 13.37 -22.64 5.40
C GLY A 145 14.20 -23.16 6.56
N LEU A 146 13.61 -24.01 7.41
CA LEU A 146 14.31 -24.64 8.55
C LEU A 146 15.32 -25.71 8.07
N GLU A 147 15.01 -26.38 6.97
CA GLU A 147 15.94 -27.35 6.36
C GLU A 147 17.17 -26.64 5.80
N ALA A 148 17.00 -25.52 5.12
CA ALA A 148 18.10 -24.69 4.65
C ALA A 148 18.99 -24.18 5.81
N LEU A 149 18.39 -23.91 6.97
CA LEU A 149 19.09 -23.55 8.21
C LEU A 149 19.68 -24.74 8.95
N ARG A 150 19.55 -25.98 8.41
CA ARG A 150 20.05 -27.22 9.01
C ARG A 150 19.48 -27.52 10.39
N VAL A 151 18.24 -27.11 10.65
CA VAL A 151 17.53 -27.45 11.90
C VAL A 151 17.27 -28.97 11.94
N PRO A 152 17.50 -29.66 13.07
CA PRO A 152 17.23 -31.10 13.21
C PRO A 152 15.79 -31.46 12.85
N ARG A 153 15.58 -32.64 12.23
CA ARG A 153 14.27 -33.03 11.67
C ARG A 153 13.12 -32.96 12.68
N ASP A 154 13.33 -33.44 13.89
CA ASP A 154 12.27 -33.49 14.90
C ASP A 154 11.86 -32.08 15.36
N GLU A 155 12.85 -31.20 15.58
CA GLU A 155 12.61 -29.80 15.90
C GLU A 155 11.95 -29.08 14.72
N ARG A 156 12.43 -29.27 13.50
CA ARG A 156 11.89 -28.70 12.26
C ARG A 156 10.40 -29.04 12.11
N ARG A 157 10.05 -30.32 12.29
CA ARG A 157 8.67 -30.79 12.19
C ARG A 157 7.78 -30.15 13.28
N THR A 158 8.24 -30.09 14.52
CA THR A 158 7.50 -29.46 15.61
C THR A 158 7.23 -27.98 15.34
N ARG A 159 8.25 -27.23 14.88
CA ARG A 159 8.10 -25.82 14.54
C ARG A 159 7.19 -25.60 13.32
N ALA A 160 7.29 -26.45 12.31
CA ALA A 160 6.44 -26.36 11.13
C ALA A 160 4.97 -26.64 11.43
N LEU A 161 4.67 -27.66 12.25
CA LEU A 161 3.31 -27.95 12.71
C LEU A 161 2.73 -26.78 13.52
N LYS A 162 3.51 -26.19 14.42
CA LYS A 162 3.09 -24.99 15.14
C LYS A 162 2.80 -23.80 14.20
N ALA A 163 3.62 -23.60 13.17
CA ALA A 163 3.39 -22.55 12.20
C ALA A 163 2.13 -22.80 11.35
N ILE A 164 1.81 -24.05 11.05
CA ILE A 164 0.58 -24.46 10.33
C ILE A 164 -0.65 -24.22 11.21
N ASP A 165 -0.58 -24.54 12.50
CA ASP A 165 -1.63 -24.26 13.48
C ASP A 165 -1.94 -22.74 13.57
N ILE A 166 -0.90 -21.92 13.74
CA ILE A 166 -1.01 -20.45 13.82
C ILE A 166 -1.78 -19.85 12.62
N ILE A 167 -1.61 -20.42 11.42
CA ILE A 167 -2.29 -19.93 10.20
C ILE A 167 -3.64 -20.62 9.93
N GLY A 168 -4.11 -21.47 10.84
CA GLY A 168 -5.41 -22.16 10.75
C GLY A 168 -5.48 -23.19 9.62
N LEU A 169 -4.42 -23.95 9.40
CA LEU A 169 -4.38 -25.03 8.39
C LEU A 169 -4.17 -26.43 9.00
N ASP A 170 -4.60 -26.63 10.26
CA ASP A 170 -4.61 -27.94 10.90
C ASP A 170 -5.40 -28.96 10.09
N GLY A 171 -4.86 -30.16 9.96
CA GLY A 171 -5.44 -31.24 9.20
C GLY A 171 -5.11 -31.21 7.70
N PHE A 172 -4.40 -30.15 7.20
CA PHE A 172 -3.95 -30.04 5.82
C PHE A 172 -2.46 -30.29 5.62
N GLU A 173 -1.73 -30.77 6.64
CA GLU A 173 -0.28 -30.95 6.62
C GLU A 173 0.21 -31.85 5.49
N SER A 174 -0.57 -32.87 5.14
CA SER A 174 -0.27 -33.82 4.08
C SER A 174 -0.83 -33.45 2.69
N ALA A 175 -1.60 -32.36 2.60
CA ALA A 175 -2.17 -31.90 1.34
C ALA A 175 -1.09 -31.27 0.44
N TYR A 176 -1.26 -31.41 -0.87
CA TYR A 176 -0.43 -30.75 -1.87
C TYR A 176 -1.02 -29.39 -2.28
N PRO A 177 -0.20 -28.45 -2.78
CA PRO A 177 -0.69 -27.11 -3.18
C PRO A 177 -1.88 -27.12 -4.15
N LYS A 178 -1.97 -28.11 -5.04
CA LYS A 178 -3.10 -28.27 -6.00
C LYS A 178 -4.45 -28.61 -5.33
N GLU A 179 -4.42 -29.09 -4.09
CA GLU A 179 -5.60 -29.50 -3.32
C GLU A 179 -6.13 -28.35 -2.43
N LEU A 180 -5.42 -27.21 -2.43
CA LEU A 180 -5.71 -26.05 -1.60
C LEU A 180 -6.40 -24.93 -2.42
N SER A 181 -7.26 -24.17 -1.76
CA SER A 181 -7.76 -22.89 -2.29
C SER A 181 -6.65 -21.85 -2.44
N GLY A 182 -6.91 -20.73 -3.15
CA GLY A 182 -5.97 -19.60 -3.27
C GLY A 182 -5.53 -19.08 -1.90
N GLY A 183 -6.49 -18.80 -1.02
CA GLY A 183 -6.22 -18.33 0.34
C GLY A 183 -5.45 -19.32 1.19
N MET A 184 -5.74 -20.62 1.10
CA MET A 184 -4.96 -21.65 1.81
C MET A 184 -3.50 -21.69 1.32
N ARG A 185 -3.26 -21.58 -0.01
CA ARG A 185 -1.89 -21.51 -0.53
C ARG A 185 -1.13 -20.28 -0.03
N GLN A 186 -1.81 -19.14 0.06
CA GLN A 186 -1.24 -17.91 0.63
C GLN A 186 -0.84 -18.11 2.10
N ARG A 187 -1.74 -18.68 2.91
CA ARG A 187 -1.47 -19.00 4.32
C ARG A 187 -0.24 -19.92 4.46
N VAL A 188 -0.08 -20.95 3.60
CA VAL A 188 1.14 -21.79 3.59
C VAL A 188 2.39 -20.94 3.29
N GLY A 189 2.30 -19.97 2.37
CA GLY A 189 3.38 -19.02 2.09
C GLY A 189 3.77 -18.20 3.33
N PHE A 190 2.78 -17.75 4.10
CA PHE A 190 3.01 -17.06 5.39
C PHE A 190 3.66 -17.98 6.42
N ALA A 191 3.13 -19.20 6.63
CA ALA A 191 3.73 -20.16 7.56
C ALA A 191 5.19 -20.44 7.23
N ARG A 192 5.51 -20.63 5.94
CA ARG A 192 6.88 -20.85 5.44
C ARG A 192 7.80 -19.66 5.75
N ALA A 193 7.28 -18.43 5.67
CA ALA A 193 8.04 -17.23 6.00
C ALA A 193 8.22 -17.05 7.51
N LEU A 194 7.19 -17.35 8.31
CA LEU A 194 7.20 -17.14 9.76
C LEU A 194 7.95 -18.24 10.52
N VAL A 195 7.98 -19.48 10.02
CA VAL A 195 8.57 -20.64 10.71
C VAL A 195 10.05 -20.47 11.07
N ILE A 196 10.78 -19.67 10.28
CA ILE A 196 12.18 -19.35 10.52
C ILE A 196 12.39 -18.25 11.54
N ASN A 197 11.31 -17.68 12.06
CA ASN A 197 11.31 -16.62 13.06
C ASN A 197 12.10 -15.38 12.62
N PRO A 198 11.72 -14.74 11.50
CA PRO A 198 12.49 -13.65 10.91
C PRO A 198 12.41 -12.36 11.74
N ASP A 199 13.48 -11.56 11.75
CA ASP A 199 13.44 -10.19 12.27
C ASP A 199 12.60 -9.26 11.39
N VAL A 200 12.65 -9.47 10.06
CA VAL A 200 11.94 -8.66 9.07
C VAL A 200 11.13 -9.57 8.14
N LEU A 201 9.85 -9.25 8.01
CA LEU A 201 8.96 -9.88 7.05
C LEU A 201 8.76 -8.94 5.85
N LEU A 202 9.15 -9.39 4.67
CA LEU A 202 8.95 -8.71 3.41
C LEU A 202 7.77 -9.37 2.67
N MET A 203 6.80 -8.60 2.17
CA MET A 203 5.63 -9.17 1.50
C MET A 203 5.35 -8.43 0.19
N ASP A 204 5.28 -9.19 -0.91
CA ASP A 204 5.03 -8.67 -2.26
C ASP A 204 3.57 -8.93 -2.63
N GLU A 205 2.73 -7.91 -2.56
CA GLU A 205 1.28 -7.94 -2.80
C GLU A 205 0.58 -9.14 -2.13
N PRO A 206 0.66 -9.25 -0.80
CA PRO A 206 0.29 -10.49 -0.10
C PRO A 206 -1.21 -10.82 -0.13
N PHE A 207 -2.08 -9.88 -0.51
CA PHE A 207 -3.53 -10.06 -0.48
C PHE A 207 -4.18 -10.00 -1.86
N SER A 208 -3.46 -9.57 -2.91
CA SER A 208 -4.01 -9.27 -4.24
C SER A 208 -4.62 -10.47 -4.99
N ALA A 209 -4.21 -11.70 -4.65
CA ALA A 209 -4.73 -12.92 -5.30
C ALA A 209 -5.86 -13.60 -4.52
N LEU A 210 -6.43 -12.93 -3.53
CA LEU A 210 -7.45 -13.47 -2.62
C LEU A 210 -8.81 -12.82 -2.85
N ASP A 211 -9.88 -13.57 -2.59
CA ASP A 211 -11.20 -12.98 -2.44
C ASP A 211 -11.27 -12.10 -1.18
N VAL A 212 -12.18 -11.14 -1.17
CA VAL A 212 -12.31 -10.11 -0.13
C VAL A 212 -12.34 -10.71 1.28
N LEU A 213 -13.22 -11.69 1.53
CA LEU A 213 -13.37 -12.30 2.86
C LEU A 213 -12.11 -13.02 3.32
N THR A 214 -11.43 -13.71 2.41
CA THR A 214 -10.18 -14.40 2.72
C THR A 214 -9.04 -13.41 2.99
N ALA A 215 -8.98 -12.32 2.23
CA ALA A 215 -8.02 -11.25 2.43
C ALA A 215 -8.20 -10.56 3.78
N ASP A 216 -9.44 -10.23 4.17
CA ASP A 216 -9.74 -9.56 5.43
C ASP A 216 -9.40 -10.44 6.64
N ASN A 217 -9.73 -11.72 6.58
CA ASN A 217 -9.33 -12.67 7.63
C ASN A 217 -7.81 -12.75 7.77
N LEU A 218 -7.09 -12.78 6.63
CA LEU A 218 -5.62 -12.87 6.67
C LEU A 218 -4.96 -11.58 7.16
N LYS A 219 -5.54 -10.41 6.84
CA LYS A 219 -5.11 -9.11 7.39
C LYS A 219 -5.29 -9.07 8.91
N SER A 220 -6.43 -9.54 9.41
CA SER A 220 -6.70 -9.65 10.85
C SER A 220 -5.70 -10.61 11.53
N ASP A 221 -5.53 -11.81 11.00
CA ASP A 221 -4.57 -12.80 11.52
C ASP A 221 -3.13 -12.22 11.58
N LEU A 222 -2.73 -11.45 10.54
CA LEU A 222 -1.42 -10.80 10.51
C LEU A 222 -1.27 -9.75 11.61
N LEU A 223 -2.30 -8.91 11.83
CA LEU A 223 -2.30 -7.91 12.89
C LEU A 223 -2.28 -8.55 14.27
N ASP A 224 -3.07 -9.61 14.51
CA ASP A 224 -3.09 -10.33 15.78
C ASP A 224 -1.70 -10.93 16.09
N LEU A 225 -1.06 -11.56 15.09
CA LEU A 225 0.30 -12.11 15.24
C LEU A 225 1.33 -11.01 15.53
N TRP A 226 1.15 -9.82 14.95
CA TRP A 226 2.02 -8.68 15.15
C TRP A 226 1.85 -8.06 16.55
N GLU A 227 0.61 -7.80 16.97
CA GLU A 227 0.31 -7.17 18.25
C GLU A 227 0.64 -8.09 19.44
N GLU A 228 0.32 -9.37 19.36
CA GLU A 228 0.60 -10.34 20.40
C GLU A 228 2.08 -10.74 20.47
N LYS A 229 2.91 -10.26 19.53
CA LYS A 229 4.35 -10.57 19.43
C LYS A 229 4.63 -12.08 19.46
N GLN A 230 3.70 -12.87 18.87
CA GLN A 230 3.82 -14.34 18.82
C GLN A 230 5.00 -14.80 17.96
N THR A 231 5.46 -13.95 17.06
CA THR A 231 6.63 -14.16 16.20
C THR A 231 7.78 -13.26 16.63
N GLY A 232 9.02 -13.65 16.32
CA GLY A 232 10.21 -12.81 16.57
C GLY A 232 10.34 -11.61 15.64
N THR A 233 9.34 -11.38 14.77
CA THR A 233 9.34 -10.32 13.77
C THR A 233 9.30 -8.95 14.42
N ARG A 234 10.25 -8.09 14.03
CA ARG A 234 10.43 -6.72 14.56
C ARG A 234 10.06 -5.63 13.58
N GLY A 235 9.91 -5.98 12.31
CA GLY A 235 9.52 -5.04 11.27
C GLY A 235 8.87 -5.76 10.10
N ILE A 236 7.88 -5.11 9.49
CA ILE A 236 7.19 -5.61 8.30
C ILE A 236 7.30 -4.54 7.21
N LEU A 237 7.69 -4.94 6.01
CA LEU A 237 7.58 -4.12 4.80
C LEU A 237 6.73 -4.88 3.80
N PHE A 238 5.61 -4.30 3.41
CA PHE A 238 4.76 -4.91 2.39
C PHE A 238 4.50 -3.97 1.22
N VAL A 239 4.37 -4.56 0.05
CA VAL A 239 4.00 -3.89 -1.19
C VAL A 239 2.51 -4.07 -1.40
N THR A 240 1.82 -3.00 -1.72
CA THR A 240 0.42 -3.04 -2.15
C THR A 240 0.16 -1.94 -3.17
N HIS A 241 -0.91 -2.07 -3.94
CA HIS A 241 -1.50 -1.02 -4.76
C HIS A 241 -2.82 -0.50 -4.16
N ASN A 242 -3.34 -1.16 -3.12
CA ASN A 242 -4.57 -0.79 -2.43
C ASN A 242 -4.27 0.19 -1.27
N ILE A 243 -4.95 1.35 -1.30
CA ILE A 243 -4.74 2.43 -0.32
C ILE A 243 -5.32 2.05 1.04
N GLU A 244 -6.53 1.46 1.07
CA GLU A 244 -7.19 1.03 2.29
C GLU A 244 -6.34 -0.01 3.04
N GLU A 245 -5.75 -0.97 2.34
CA GLU A 245 -4.81 -1.94 2.94
C GLU A 245 -3.60 -1.24 3.57
N ALA A 246 -3.04 -0.24 2.87
CA ALA A 246 -1.90 0.50 3.38
C ALA A 246 -2.27 1.28 4.65
N VAL A 247 -3.44 1.93 4.69
CA VAL A 247 -3.92 2.66 5.87
C VAL A 247 -4.33 1.70 6.98
N LEU A 248 -4.93 0.55 6.66
CA LEU A 248 -5.37 -0.44 7.65
C LEU A 248 -4.20 -1.04 8.43
N LEU A 249 -3.12 -1.41 7.73
CA LEU A 249 -2.05 -2.23 8.29
C LEU A 249 -0.80 -1.44 8.68
N ALA A 250 -0.47 -0.34 7.98
CA ALA A 250 0.83 0.28 8.15
C ALA A 250 0.86 1.38 9.21
N ASN A 251 2.01 1.53 9.87
CA ASN A 251 2.33 2.70 10.70
C ASN A 251 2.85 3.85 9.84
N ARG A 252 3.38 3.53 8.64
CA ARG A 252 3.89 4.50 7.68
C ARG A 252 3.69 3.98 6.25
N VAL A 253 3.20 4.86 5.39
CA VAL A 253 2.99 4.60 3.97
C VAL A 253 4.03 5.37 3.16
N ILE A 254 4.78 4.66 2.33
CA ILE A 254 5.71 5.24 1.36
C ILE A 254 5.03 5.21 0.00
N VAL A 255 4.65 6.37 -0.50
CA VAL A 255 4.06 6.52 -1.83
C VAL A 255 5.17 6.46 -2.87
N PHE A 256 5.06 5.49 -3.77
CA PHE A 256 6.07 5.16 -4.76
C PHE A 256 5.64 5.60 -6.14
N ASP A 257 6.48 6.37 -6.81
CA ASP A 257 6.24 6.86 -8.17
C ASP A 257 6.75 5.86 -9.21
N SER A 258 6.36 6.05 -10.48
CA SER A 258 6.78 5.20 -11.60
C SER A 258 7.55 6.00 -12.65
N ASP A 259 8.37 5.28 -13.45
CA ASP A 259 9.05 5.76 -14.66
C ASP A 259 10.07 6.91 -14.45
N PRO A 260 11.14 6.71 -13.66
CA PRO A 260 11.54 5.52 -12.88
C PRO A 260 10.92 5.51 -11.49
N GLY A 261 10.93 4.35 -10.84
CA GLY A 261 10.49 4.18 -9.46
C GLY A 261 11.31 5.02 -8.47
N THR A 262 10.66 5.95 -7.80
CA THR A 262 11.23 6.85 -6.78
C THR A 262 10.27 6.99 -5.61
N ILE A 263 10.75 7.42 -4.44
CA ILE A 263 9.87 7.78 -3.34
C ILE A 263 9.34 9.19 -3.57
N ARG A 264 8.03 9.31 -3.61
CA ARG A 264 7.33 10.56 -3.78
C ARG A 264 7.02 11.24 -2.46
N ALA A 265 6.51 10.48 -1.52
CA ALA A 265 6.12 10.97 -0.20
C ALA A 265 6.20 9.85 0.83
N GLU A 266 6.34 10.23 2.09
CA GLU A 266 6.20 9.35 3.23
C GLU A 266 5.13 9.93 4.16
N LEU A 267 4.08 9.16 4.41
CA LEU A 267 2.99 9.53 5.28
C LEU A 267 2.94 8.58 6.48
N ALA A 268 2.85 9.14 7.63
CA ALA A 268 2.64 8.38 8.84
C ALA A 268 1.18 8.24 9.19
N ILE A 269 0.77 7.05 9.56
CA ILE A 269 -0.57 6.71 9.99
C ILE A 269 -0.59 6.64 11.51
N ASP A 270 -1.12 7.68 12.14
CA ASP A 270 -1.19 7.81 13.61
C ASP A 270 -2.59 7.37 14.12
N LEU A 271 -2.99 6.16 13.69
CA LEU A 271 -4.22 5.51 14.12
C LEU A 271 -3.87 4.28 14.96
N ALA A 272 -4.53 4.15 16.11
CA ALA A 272 -4.39 2.95 16.95
C ALA A 272 -5.09 1.74 16.29
N TYR A 273 -4.61 0.54 16.58
CA TYR A 273 -5.33 -0.68 16.23
C TYR A 273 -6.38 -1.03 17.28
N PRO A 274 -7.49 -1.72 16.94
CA PRO A 274 -7.92 -2.03 15.57
C PRO A 274 -8.44 -0.79 14.85
N ARG A 275 -8.22 -0.68 13.54
CA ARG A 275 -8.69 0.40 12.68
C ARG A 275 -9.97 -0.03 11.95
N ALA A 276 -10.93 0.87 11.84
CA ALA A 276 -12.16 0.64 11.11
C ALA A 276 -12.22 1.54 9.86
N GLU A 277 -12.49 0.95 8.70
CA GLU A 277 -12.52 1.65 7.41
C GLU A 277 -13.62 2.71 7.33
N GLN A 278 -14.68 2.60 8.18
CA GLN A 278 -15.75 3.57 8.26
C GLN A 278 -15.42 4.79 9.10
N ASP A 279 -14.31 4.77 9.85
CA ASP A 279 -13.93 5.89 10.72
C ASP A 279 -13.51 7.11 9.91
N THR A 280 -13.96 8.28 10.32
CA THR A 280 -13.64 9.55 9.64
C THR A 280 -12.14 9.81 9.56
N GLU A 281 -11.37 9.47 10.61
CA GLU A 281 -9.92 9.65 10.61
C GLU A 281 -9.24 8.68 9.61
N PHE A 282 -9.75 7.46 9.47
CA PHE A 282 -9.28 6.49 8.47
C PHE A 282 -9.48 7.04 7.05
N ARG A 283 -10.70 7.51 6.75
CA ARG A 283 -11.05 8.09 5.45
C ARG A 283 -10.20 9.33 5.11
N GLN A 284 -9.88 10.17 6.08
CA GLN A 284 -8.98 11.32 5.87
C GLN A 284 -7.58 10.88 5.39
N TYR A 285 -7.01 9.82 5.95
CA TYR A 285 -5.73 9.28 5.47
C TYR A 285 -5.83 8.71 4.06
N VAL A 286 -6.93 8.01 3.75
CA VAL A 286 -7.18 7.49 2.40
C VAL A 286 -7.24 8.65 1.40
N ASP A 287 -8.02 9.71 1.68
CA ASP A 287 -8.14 10.90 0.83
C ASP A 287 -6.82 11.65 0.67
N GLU A 288 -6.02 11.76 1.74
CA GLU A 288 -4.70 12.38 1.69
C GLU A 288 -3.77 11.61 0.75
N ILE A 289 -3.73 10.28 0.86
CA ILE A 289 -2.91 9.43 -0.01
C ILE A 289 -3.38 9.53 -1.46
N TYR A 290 -4.70 9.49 -1.72
CA TYR A 290 -5.25 9.71 -3.05
C TYR A 290 -4.78 11.04 -3.64
N SER A 291 -4.86 12.12 -2.85
CA SER A 291 -4.42 13.43 -3.29
C SER A 291 -2.92 13.47 -3.62
N LEU A 292 -2.09 12.76 -2.86
CA LEU A 292 -0.66 12.62 -3.13
C LEU A 292 -0.39 11.87 -4.43
N ILE A 293 -1.15 10.83 -4.74
CA ILE A 293 -1.00 10.06 -5.98
C ILE A 293 -1.49 10.87 -7.19
N THR A 294 -2.62 11.59 -7.07
CA THR A 294 -3.27 12.30 -8.19
C THR A 294 -2.61 13.64 -8.53
N ARG A 295 -2.04 14.38 -7.57
CA ARG A 295 -1.33 15.65 -7.84
C ARG A 295 -0.28 15.54 -8.93
N GLN A 296 0.34 14.37 -9.11
CA GLN A 296 1.31 14.16 -10.18
C GLN A 296 0.67 14.13 -11.57
N MET A 297 -0.55 13.61 -11.68
CA MET A 297 -1.26 13.63 -12.96
C MET A 297 -1.46 15.07 -13.41
N ASP A 298 -1.82 15.98 -12.50
CA ASP A 298 -1.99 17.39 -12.78
C ASP A 298 -0.67 18.11 -13.06
N GLU A 299 0.40 17.83 -12.32
CA GLU A 299 1.73 18.45 -12.52
C GLU A 299 2.37 17.97 -13.82
N ARG A 300 2.35 16.68 -14.11
CA ARG A 300 2.85 16.12 -15.38
C ARG A 300 2.01 16.62 -16.58
N LYS A 301 0.70 16.75 -16.38
CA LYS A 301 -0.22 17.31 -17.37
C LYS A 301 0.07 18.80 -17.62
N THR A 302 0.28 19.58 -16.57
CA THR A 302 0.63 21.00 -16.66
C THR A 302 2.01 21.23 -17.31
N LEU A 303 2.99 20.38 -17.03
CA LEU A 303 4.30 20.41 -17.70
C LEU A 303 4.17 20.01 -19.18
N ARG A 304 3.43 18.94 -19.49
CA ARG A 304 3.14 18.53 -20.87
C ARG A 304 2.34 19.59 -21.63
N LEU A 305 1.38 20.25 -20.98
CA LEU A 305 0.61 21.35 -21.59
C LEU A 305 1.46 22.62 -21.80
N LYS A 306 2.47 22.88 -20.97
CA LYS A 306 3.43 23.98 -21.19
C LYS A 306 4.43 23.71 -22.31
N GLU A 307 4.73 22.44 -22.59
CA GLU A 307 5.60 22.02 -23.69
C GLU A 307 4.85 21.75 -25.01
N GLN A 308 3.51 21.74 -25.00
CA GLN A 308 2.69 21.38 -26.16
C GLN A 308 1.65 22.46 -26.50
N LEU A 309 1.95 23.28 -27.50
CA LEU A 309 0.99 23.65 -28.52
C LEU A 309 0.37 22.38 -29.15
N PRO A 310 -0.89 22.38 -29.65
CA PRO A 310 -1.67 21.18 -29.90
C PRO A 310 -0.90 20.18 -30.76
N ARG A 311 -0.39 19.14 -30.11
CA ARG A 311 0.09 17.95 -30.82
C ARG A 311 -1.15 17.16 -31.19
N ILE A 312 -1.45 17.15 -32.46
CA ILE A 312 -2.12 16.03 -33.12
C ILE A 312 -1.41 14.79 -32.57
N THR A 313 -2.13 13.94 -31.86
CA THR A 313 -1.61 12.68 -31.28
C THR A 313 -0.83 11.96 -32.36
N ASP A 314 0.45 11.74 -32.14
CA ASP A 314 1.28 10.96 -33.05
C ASP A 314 0.62 9.59 -33.23
N ILE A 315 0.51 9.10 -34.48
CA ILE A 315 -0.15 7.82 -34.83
C ILE A 315 0.42 6.62 -34.06
N GLY A 316 1.52 6.82 -33.33
CA GLY A 316 2.17 5.83 -32.48
C GLY A 316 1.79 5.86 -30.98
N TYR A 317 0.88 6.72 -30.52
CA TYR A 317 0.48 6.74 -29.11
C TYR A 317 -0.43 5.54 -28.83
N ARG A 318 0.04 4.62 -27.98
CA ARG A 318 -0.76 3.49 -27.51
C ARG A 318 -1.65 3.99 -26.36
N LEU A 319 -2.95 3.92 -26.55
CA LEU A 319 -3.91 4.17 -25.47
C LEU A 319 -3.66 3.16 -24.33
N PRO A 320 -3.88 3.56 -23.07
CA PRO A 320 -3.95 2.61 -21.96
C PRO A 320 -4.93 1.48 -22.26
N ASP A 321 -4.69 0.29 -21.73
CA ASP A 321 -5.62 -0.84 -21.87
C ASP A 321 -6.88 -0.53 -21.04
N ALA A 322 -7.95 -0.09 -21.72
CA ALA A 322 -9.27 0.20 -21.15
C ALA A 322 -10.34 -0.38 -22.06
N ASP A 323 -11.33 -1.05 -21.46
CA ASP A 323 -12.48 -1.57 -22.19
C ASP A 323 -13.49 -0.45 -22.46
N ILE A 324 -14.03 -0.41 -23.69
CA ILE A 324 -15.03 0.60 -24.09
C ILE A 324 -16.30 0.48 -23.22
N SER A 325 -16.68 -0.73 -22.85
CA SER A 325 -17.87 -0.98 -22.01
C SER A 325 -17.69 -0.40 -20.61
N GLU A 326 -16.48 -0.50 -20.05
CA GLU A 326 -16.13 0.07 -18.74
C GLU A 326 -16.12 1.60 -18.81
N LEU A 327 -15.55 2.18 -19.86
CA LEU A 327 -15.56 3.64 -20.09
C LEU A 327 -16.99 4.19 -20.23
N THR A 328 -17.86 3.49 -20.96
CA THR A 328 -19.26 3.89 -21.14
C THR A 328 -20.00 3.81 -19.80
N GLY A 329 -19.86 2.69 -19.08
CA GLY A 329 -20.50 2.51 -17.77
C GLY A 329 -20.05 3.57 -16.76
N LEU A 330 -18.78 3.96 -16.80
CA LEU A 330 -18.23 5.02 -15.94
C LEU A 330 -18.83 6.39 -16.27
N LEU A 331 -18.97 6.74 -17.54
CA LEU A 331 -19.58 8.00 -17.98
C LEU A 331 -21.07 8.07 -17.65
N GLU A 332 -21.79 6.96 -17.82
CA GLU A 332 -23.22 6.85 -17.45
C GLU A 332 -23.41 7.00 -15.93
N THR A 333 -22.51 6.41 -15.12
CA THR A 333 -22.55 6.54 -13.68
C THR A 333 -22.31 7.99 -13.24
N LEU A 334 -21.33 8.68 -13.84
CA LEU A 334 -21.04 10.10 -13.56
C LEU A 334 -22.18 11.04 -13.91
N ASP A 335 -22.97 10.72 -14.96
CA ASP A 335 -24.07 11.57 -15.40
C ASP A 335 -25.38 11.34 -14.61
N GLN A 336 -25.42 10.36 -13.68
CA GLN A 336 -26.56 10.15 -12.80
C GLN A 336 -26.83 11.39 -11.93
N SER A 337 -28.09 11.60 -11.60
CA SER A 337 -28.55 12.75 -10.81
C SER A 337 -27.92 12.83 -9.42
N GLU A 338 -27.42 11.71 -8.92
CA GLU A 338 -26.75 11.57 -7.61
C GLU A 338 -25.38 12.27 -7.62
N TYR A 339 -24.60 12.12 -8.69
CA TYR A 339 -23.22 12.63 -8.79
C TYR A 339 -23.12 13.97 -9.52
N GLN A 340 -24.13 14.40 -10.26
CA GLN A 340 -24.21 15.67 -10.98
C GLN A 340 -22.98 15.95 -11.90
N GLY A 341 -22.30 14.90 -12.35
CA GLY A 341 -21.13 14.98 -13.21
C GLY A 341 -19.79 15.15 -12.50
N HIS A 342 -19.72 14.95 -11.18
CA HIS A 342 -18.48 14.90 -10.45
C HIS A 342 -18.58 13.89 -9.29
N ILE A 343 -17.51 13.14 -9.08
CA ILE A 343 -17.38 12.14 -8.00
C ILE A 343 -15.93 12.08 -7.53
N SER A 344 -15.73 11.85 -6.22
CA SER A 344 -14.39 11.59 -5.70
C SER A 344 -13.89 10.21 -6.17
N LEU A 345 -12.59 10.08 -6.46
CA LEU A 345 -12.01 8.81 -6.88
C LEU A 345 -12.20 7.69 -5.83
N PRO A 346 -12.09 7.93 -4.52
CA PRO A 346 -12.42 6.93 -3.51
C PRO A 346 -13.86 6.42 -3.59
N GLU A 347 -14.83 7.33 -3.68
CA GLU A 347 -16.24 7.00 -3.79
C GLU A 347 -16.55 6.23 -5.09
N LEU A 348 -15.83 6.56 -6.16
CA LEU A 348 -15.94 5.88 -7.45
C LEU A 348 -15.42 4.44 -7.38
N THR A 349 -14.27 4.19 -6.73
CA THR A 349 -13.73 2.83 -6.52
C THR A 349 -14.67 1.99 -5.68
N GLU A 350 -15.25 2.56 -4.63
CA GLU A 350 -16.22 1.88 -3.78
C GLU A 350 -17.53 1.52 -4.55
N SER A 351 -18.04 2.46 -5.34
CA SER A 351 -19.28 2.27 -6.12
C SER A 351 -19.15 1.23 -7.23
N LEU A 352 -17.98 1.17 -7.89
CA LEU A 352 -17.72 0.26 -9.01
C LEU A 352 -17.03 -1.05 -8.58
N HIS A 353 -16.64 -1.19 -7.32
CA HIS A 353 -15.84 -2.32 -6.82
C HIS A 353 -14.55 -2.56 -7.63
N LEU A 354 -13.89 -1.47 -8.05
CA LEU A 354 -12.66 -1.48 -8.81
C LEU A 354 -11.46 -1.16 -7.91
N ASP A 355 -10.32 -1.79 -8.20
CA ASP A 355 -9.06 -1.35 -7.63
C ASP A 355 -8.57 -0.04 -8.26
N VAL A 356 -7.78 0.73 -7.51
CA VAL A 356 -7.21 2.01 -7.99
C VAL A 356 -6.39 1.84 -9.26
N ASP A 357 -5.68 0.72 -9.39
CA ASP A 357 -4.87 0.42 -10.59
C ASP A 357 -5.75 0.20 -11.83
N ASP A 358 -6.97 -0.29 -11.68
CA ASP A 358 -7.93 -0.46 -12.78
C ASP A 358 -8.61 0.87 -13.14
N LEU A 359 -8.82 1.74 -12.16
CA LEU A 359 -9.45 3.05 -12.37
C LEU A 359 -8.53 4.04 -13.11
N PHE A 360 -7.22 4.02 -12.86
CA PHE A 360 -6.30 4.95 -13.48
C PHE A 360 -6.22 4.86 -15.01
N PRO A 361 -6.15 3.67 -15.65
CA PRO A 361 -6.21 3.57 -17.10
C PRO A 361 -7.49 4.17 -17.69
N LEU A 362 -8.64 3.93 -17.03
CA LEU A 362 -9.94 4.45 -17.47
C LEU A 362 -9.99 5.98 -17.38
N THR A 363 -9.57 6.57 -16.27
CA THR A 363 -9.55 8.02 -16.09
C THR A 363 -8.55 8.69 -17.04
N GLU A 364 -7.41 8.06 -17.35
CA GLU A 364 -6.43 8.57 -18.32
C GLU A 364 -7.01 8.56 -19.74
N VAL A 365 -7.71 7.51 -20.14
CA VAL A 365 -8.39 7.44 -21.45
C VAL A 365 -9.49 8.48 -21.54
N LEU A 366 -10.33 8.66 -20.52
CA LEU A 366 -11.38 9.68 -20.50
C LEU A 366 -10.83 11.09 -20.63
N ASP A 367 -9.68 11.37 -20.02
CA ASP A 367 -9.00 12.64 -20.11
C ASP A 367 -8.38 12.87 -21.51
N ILE A 368 -7.77 11.84 -22.10
CA ILE A 368 -7.24 11.89 -23.49
C ILE A 368 -8.37 12.14 -24.48
N LEU A 369 -9.53 11.50 -24.30
CA LEU A 369 -10.71 11.68 -25.16
C LEU A 369 -11.43 13.01 -24.87
N GLY A 370 -11.10 13.69 -23.77
CA GLY A 370 -11.74 14.93 -23.36
C GLY A 370 -13.15 14.74 -22.81
N PHE A 371 -13.52 13.53 -22.37
CA PHE A 371 -14.84 13.22 -21.82
C PHE A 371 -14.95 13.49 -20.32
N ALA A 372 -13.88 13.27 -19.57
CA ALA A 372 -13.77 13.66 -18.16
C ALA A 372 -12.33 14.03 -17.83
N HIS A 373 -12.12 14.74 -16.71
CA HIS A 373 -10.79 15.05 -16.22
C HIS A 373 -10.74 14.94 -14.69
N VAL A 374 -9.58 14.53 -14.18
CA VAL A 374 -9.34 14.43 -12.75
C VAL A 374 -8.79 15.77 -12.23
N ASN A 375 -9.42 16.34 -11.22
CA ASN A 375 -8.98 17.57 -10.57
C ASN A 375 -9.06 17.41 -9.04
N HIS A 376 -7.92 17.52 -8.35
CA HIS A 376 -7.82 17.38 -6.88
C HIS A 376 -8.45 16.09 -6.29
N GLY A 377 -8.36 14.97 -7.02
CA GLY A 377 -8.91 13.68 -6.58
C GLY A 377 -10.39 13.49 -6.89
N GLU A 378 -11.02 14.44 -7.60
CA GLU A 378 -12.37 14.32 -8.14
C GLU A 378 -12.32 14.10 -9.66
N LEU A 379 -13.15 13.19 -10.15
CA LEU A 379 -13.38 12.98 -11.58
C LEU A 379 -14.56 13.87 -12.00
N ILE A 380 -14.31 14.76 -12.96
CA ILE A 380 -15.27 15.77 -13.43
C ILE A 380 -15.63 15.49 -14.90
N LEU A 381 -16.92 15.29 -15.16
CA LEU A 381 -17.46 15.06 -16.49
C LEU A 381 -17.48 16.36 -17.30
N THR A 382 -16.98 16.30 -18.54
CA THR A 382 -17.03 17.44 -19.48
C THR A 382 -18.38 17.49 -20.21
N GLU A 383 -18.63 18.58 -20.94
CA GLU A 383 -19.80 18.68 -21.80
C GLU A 383 -19.78 17.63 -22.94
N ALA A 384 -18.61 17.32 -23.49
CA ALA A 384 -18.43 16.24 -24.46
C ALA A 384 -18.70 14.86 -23.85
N GLY A 385 -18.28 14.61 -22.61
CA GLY A 385 -18.58 13.38 -21.90
C GLY A 385 -20.07 13.20 -21.62
N ARG A 386 -20.78 14.27 -21.25
CA ARG A 386 -22.25 14.23 -21.07
C ARG A 386 -22.99 13.93 -22.35
N LEU A 387 -22.57 14.54 -23.48
CA LEU A 387 -23.14 14.26 -24.78
C LEU A 387 -22.92 12.80 -25.19
N PHE A 388 -21.74 12.23 -24.88
CA PHE A 388 -21.43 10.84 -25.16
C PHE A 388 -22.24 9.87 -24.28
N ALA A 389 -22.33 10.13 -22.98
CA ALA A 389 -23.11 9.32 -22.04
C ALA A 389 -24.61 9.24 -22.39
N ASN A 390 -25.15 10.29 -23.02
CA ASN A 390 -26.56 10.39 -23.42
C ASN A 390 -26.81 10.07 -24.91
N ALA A 391 -25.78 9.62 -25.64
CA ALA A 391 -25.94 9.25 -27.04
C ALA A 391 -26.56 7.82 -27.11
N ASP A 392 -27.70 7.69 -27.77
CA ASP A 392 -28.25 6.39 -28.15
C ASP A 392 -27.30 5.71 -29.16
N ILE A 393 -26.52 4.72 -28.69
CA ILE A 393 -25.62 3.91 -29.52
C ILE A 393 -26.26 2.57 -29.82
#